data_8ecd37d8a86604a31d1822741dac865f
#
_entry.id   8ecd37d8a86604a31d1822741dac865f
#
_cell.length_a   1.000
_cell.length_b   1.000
_cell.length_c   1.000
_cell.angle_alpha   90.00
_cell.angle_beta   90.00
_cell.angle_gamma   90.00
#
_symmetry.space_group_name_H-M   'P 1'
#
loop_
_entity.id
_entity.type
_entity.pdbx_description
1 polymer ?
#
loop_
_entity_poly.entity_id
_entity_poly.type
_entity_poly.pdbx_seq_one_letter_code
_entity_poly.pdbx_strand_id
1 'polypeptide(L)'
;MIYNYGYKPAPEFRYAGRENTATTRTYGLELEVSTKRGVSHIDPRDLSDQLDAITEGFVYCKSDVSVDRGLEMVTHPASLRAHMSNVSWKHFCKTCIKAGFRSHDADESAGLHIHVGRAQLGRTDEERDEVARKLTVLFRRYWPQLVKFSRRTESRLDQWAPRPDIRYETRWSGAEIAQEMADFPTYRANHNARYTAVNLTNTATIEFRIFRGSLKRDTVIAAIQLIDNMCEYAMTRTWDDIQASTWLDVARCKPYNELDQYLINRGLMPADITPPTTRRVCDFGGTDGVPVMA
;
A
#
# COMPACT_ATOMS: atom_id res chain seq x y z
N MET A 1 3.13 -23.80 -0.57
CA MET A 1 4.63 -23.87 -0.38
C MET A 1 5.15 -22.59 0.27
N ILE A 2 6.10 -22.68 1.24
CA ILE A 2 6.76 -21.49 1.81
C ILE A 2 8.14 -21.36 1.19
N TYR A 3 8.40 -20.19 0.60
CA TYR A 3 9.69 -19.87 -0.01
C TYR A 3 10.66 -19.27 1.02
N ASN A 4 11.95 -19.28 0.70
CA ASN A 4 12.93 -18.57 1.53
C ASN A 4 12.78 -17.04 1.40
N TYR A 5 13.33 -16.28 2.34
CA TYR A 5 13.24 -14.82 2.37
C TYR A 5 13.71 -14.15 1.07
N GLY A 6 14.75 -14.68 0.43
CA GLY A 6 15.31 -14.13 -0.82
C GLY A 6 14.51 -14.44 -2.08
N TYR A 7 13.45 -15.26 -2.02
CA TYR A 7 12.66 -15.62 -3.18
C TYR A 7 11.95 -14.40 -3.81
N LYS A 8 12.16 -14.22 -5.09
CA LYS A 8 11.55 -13.16 -5.90
C LYS A 8 11.11 -13.77 -7.24
N PRO A 9 9.86 -14.22 -7.38
CA PRO A 9 9.35 -14.72 -8.64
C PRO A 9 9.24 -13.60 -9.68
N ALA A 10 9.17 -13.98 -10.96
CA ALA A 10 8.77 -13.04 -11.99
C ALA A 10 7.39 -12.47 -11.65
N PRO A 11 7.17 -11.15 -11.78
CA PRO A 11 5.89 -10.55 -11.44
C PRO A 11 4.79 -10.95 -12.44
N GLU A 12 3.64 -11.37 -11.92
CA GLU A 12 2.43 -11.63 -12.69
C GLU A 12 1.44 -10.47 -12.45
N PHE A 13 1.36 -9.56 -13.41
CA PHE A 13 0.53 -8.36 -13.27
C PHE A 13 -0.95 -8.68 -13.43
N ARG A 14 -1.79 -8.26 -12.47
CA ARG A 14 -3.25 -8.41 -12.54
C ARG A 14 -3.95 -7.06 -12.71
N TYR A 15 -4.87 -7.01 -13.66
CA TYR A 15 -5.67 -5.83 -13.99
C TYR A 15 -7.15 -6.18 -13.95
N ALA A 16 -8.02 -5.21 -13.70
CA ALA A 16 -9.46 -5.39 -13.71
C ALA A 16 -10.07 -4.93 -15.02
N GLY A 17 -10.71 -5.84 -15.74
CA GLY A 17 -11.40 -5.52 -17.00
C GLY A 17 -10.45 -5.03 -18.09
N ARG A 18 -10.79 -3.87 -18.69
CA ARG A 18 -10.04 -3.30 -19.83
C ARG A 18 -9.11 -2.15 -19.39
N GLU A 19 -8.42 -2.29 -18.28
CA GLU A 19 -7.44 -1.28 -17.85
C GLU A 19 -6.26 -1.20 -18.81
N ASN A 20 -5.75 0.02 -19.05
CA ASN A 20 -4.56 0.22 -19.86
C ASN A 20 -3.31 -0.18 -19.06
N THR A 21 -2.70 -1.30 -19.41
CA THR A 21 -1.56 -1.88 -18.68
C THR A 21 -0.30 -0.99 -18.71
N ALA A 22 -0.18 -0.12 -19.70
CA ALA A 22 0.98 0.77 -19.82
C ALA A 22 0.92 1.97 -18.85
N THR A 23 -0.29 2.42 -18.47
CA THR A 23 -0.49 3.63 -17.67
C THR A 23 -1.13 3.37 -16.30
N THR A 24 -1.76 2.21 -16.11
CA THR A 24 -2.39 1.88 -14.84
C THR A 24 -1.36 1.50 -13.80
N ARG A 25 -1.32 2.24 -12.69
CA ARG A 25 -0.44 1.93 -11.55
C ARG A 25 -0.76 0.56 -10.97
N THR A 26 0.28 -0.15 -10.57
CA THR A 26 0.18 -1.45 -9.91
C THR A 26 0.80 -1.41 -8.52
N TYR A 27 0.20 -2.17 -7.62
CA TYR A 27 0.55 -2.24 -6.21
C TYR A 27 0.86 -3.69 -5.86
N GLY A 28 2.05 -3.94 -5.30
CA GLY A 28 2.41 -5.17 -4.63
C GLY A 28 2.32 -4.98 -3.12
N LEU A 29 1.96 -6.02 -2.38
CA LEU A 29 1.87 -5.97 -0.93
C LEU A 29 2.76 -7.01 -0.29
N GLU A 30 3.40 -6.65 0.82
CA GLU A 30 4.02 -7.56 1.76
C GLU A 30 3.29 -7.41 3.10
N LEU A 31 2.60 -8.47 3.53
CA LEU A 31 1.84 -8.50 4.78
C LEU A 31 2.42 -9.54 5.72
N GLU A 32 2.93 -9.10 6.84
CA GLU A 32 3.47 -9.95 7.89
C GLU A 32 2.34 -10.45 8.80
N VAL A 33 2.38 -11.76 9.11
CA VAL A 33 1.46 -12.43 10.05
C VAL A 33 2.24 -13.38 10.94
N SER A 34 1.79 -13.54 12.17
CA SER A 34 2.38 -14.45 13.14
C SER A 34 1.33 -15.15 14.00
N THR A 35 1.74 -16.14 14.79
CA THR A 35 0.90 -16.81 15.76
C THR A 35 1.24 -16.37 17.18
N LYS A 36 0.22 -16.24 18.05
CA LYS A 36 0.47 -16.01 19.48
C LYS A 36 0.95 -17.29 20.18
N ARG A 37 1.84 -17.16 21.16
CA ARG A 37 2.23 -18.28 22.03
C ARG A 37 1.00 -18.88 22.72
N GLY A 38 0.89 -20.20 22.71
CA GLY A 38 -0.21 -20.91 23.39
C GLY A 38 -1.55 -20.87 22.65
N VAL A 39 -1.64 -20.23 21.49
CA VAL A 39 -2.83 -20.28 20.64
C VAL A 39 -2.67 -21.40 19.61
N SER A 40 -3.71 -22.26 19.50
CA SER A 40 -3.75 -23.27 18.44
C SER A 40 -3.72 -22.63 17.06
N HIS A 41 -2.90 -23.15 16.19
CA HIS A 41 -2.79 -22.75 14.80
C HIS A 41 -2.51 -23.95 13.91
N ILE A 42 -2.84 -23.82 12.62
CA ILE A 42 -2.46 -24.83 11.62
C ILE A 42 -0.97 -24.65 11.26
N ASP A 43 -0.41 -25.70 10.63
CA ASP A 43 0.94 -25.59 10.07
C ASP A 43 1.02 -24.40 9.09
N PRO A 44 2.03 -23.55 9.16
CA PRO A 44 2.23 -22.46 8.19
C PRO A 44 2.21 -22.90 6.73
N ARG A 45 2.65 -24.13 6.43
CA ARG A 45 2.62 -24.69 5.07
C ARG A 45 1.19 -24.92 4.61
N ASP A 46 0.34 -25.49 5.48
CA ASP A 46 -1.07 -25.71 5.17
C ASP A 46 -1.80 -24.39 4.94
N LEU A 47 -1.47 -23.35 5.72
CA LEU A 47 -1.99 -22.01 5.48
C LEU A 47 -1.54 -21.47 4.12
N SER A 48 -0.24 -21.59 3.80
CA SER A 48 0.31 -21.15 2.51
C SER A 48 -0.40 -21.80 1.33
N ASP A 49 -0.64 -23.12 1.39
CA ASP A 49 -1.30 -23.86 0.33
C ASP A 49 -2.79 -23.47 0.19
N GLN A 50 -3.48 -23.21 1.32
CA GLN A 50 -4.84 -22.68 1.31
C GLN A 50 -4.90 -21.26 0.69
N LEU A 51 -3.95 -20.39 1.00
CA LEU A 51 -3.91 -19.02 0.46
C LEU A 51 -3.61 -19.03 -1.04
N ASP A 52 -2.69 -19.87 -1.48
CA ASP A 52 -2.40 -20.05 -2.90
C ASP A 52 -3.67 -20.47 -3.66
N ALA A 53 -4.39 -21.47 -3.16
CA ALA A 53 -5.62 -21.96 -3.78
C ALA A 53 -6.74 -20.89 -3.84
N ILE A 54 -6.99 -20.14 -2.75
CA ILE A 54 -8.08 -19.15 -2.71
C ILE A 54 -7.74 -17.85 -3.44
N THR A 55 -6.47 -17.62 -3.75
CA THR A 55 -6.00 -16.44 -4.49
C THR A 55 -5.51 -16.77 -5.91
N GLU A 56 -5.63 -18.03 -6.32
CA GLU A 56 -5.22 -18.50 -7.65
C GLU A 56 -3.76 -18.10 -7.97
N GLY A 57 -2.85 -18.38 -7.03
CA GLY A 57 -1.43 -18.06 -7.15
C GLY A 57 -1.09 -16.56 -6.99
N PHE A 58 -2.07 -15.69 -6.72
CA PHE A 58 -1.80 -14.26 -6.56
C PHE A 58 -0.97 -13.92 -5.32
N VAL A 59 -1.11 -14.71 -4.26
CA VAL A 59 -0.35 -14.57 -3.01
C VAL A 59 0.58 -15.75 -2.84
N TYR A 60 1.84 -15.48 -2.57
CA TYR A 60 2.81 -16.49 -2.16
C TYR A 60 3.37 -16.15 -0.77
N CYS A 61 3.80 -17.18 -0.03
CA CYS A 61 4.30 -17.00 1.33
C CYS A 61 5.82 -17.19 1.38
N LYS A 62 6.48 -16.35 2.18
CA LYS A 62 7.91 -16.44 2.47
C LYS A 62 8.15 -16.61 3.97
N SER A 63 9.25 -17.25 4.33
CA SER A 63 9.75 -17.24 5.70
C SER A 63 10.38 -15.88 6.00
N ASP A 64 9.97 -15.25 7.10
CA ASP A 64 10.59 -14.04 7.60
C ASP A 64 11.11 -14.28 9.03
N VAL A 65 12.45 -14.13 9.20
CA VAL A 65 13.12 -14.31 10.50
C VAL A 65 12.84 -13.15 11.46
N SER A 66 12.35 -12.01 10.96
CA SER A 66 11.97 -10.85 11.79
C SER A 66 10.65 -11.04 12.52
N VAL A 67 9.84 -12.01 12.09
CA VAL A 67 8.53 -12.34 12.65
C VAL A 67 8.60 -13.71 13.33
N ASP A 68 8.69 -13.74 14.66
CA ASP A 68 8.70 -15.00 15.42
C ASP A 68 7.44 -15.82 15.09
N ARG A 69 7.63 -17.06 14.58
CA ARG A 69 6.55 -17.96 14.13
C ARG A 69 5.62 -17.35 13.08
N GLY A 70 6.17 -16.51 12.20
CA GLY A 70 5.39 -15.78 11.21
C GLY A 70 5.66 -16.18 9.78
N LEU A 71 4.89 -15.56 8.92
CA LEU A 71 5.01 -15.60 7.47
C LEU A 71 4.93 -14.19 6.92
N GLU A 72 5.69 -13.93 5.89
CA GLU A 72 5.51 -12.80 5.00
C GLU A 72 4.65 -13.26 3.82
N MET A 73 3.48 -12.67 3.67
CA MET A 73 2.55 -12.93 2.57
C MET A 73 2.73 -11.86 1.51
N VAL A 74 3.23 -12.25 0.35
CA VAL A 74 3.57 -11.33 -0.74
C VAL A 74 2.58 -11.51 -1.88
N THR A 75 2.06 -10.40 -2.41
CA THR A 75 1.21 -10.44 -3.60
C THR A 75 2.02 -10.20 -4.86
N HIS A 76 1.59 -10.78 -5.96
CA HIS A 76 1.94 -10.27 -7.26
C HIS A 76 1.38 -8.84 -7.45
N PRO A 77 1.93 -8.02 -8.36
CA PRO A 77 1.44 -6.65 -8.59
C PRO A 77 0.03 -6.66 -9.20
N ALA A 78 -0.86 -5.81 -8.66
CA ALA A 78 -2.18 -5.63 -9.23
C ALA A 78 -2.59 -4.15 -9.26
N SER A 79 -3.48 -3.79 -10.18
CA SER A 79 -4.10 -2.48 -10.16
C SER A 79 -4.94 -2.29 -8.90
N LEU A 80 -5.17 -1.04 -8.47
CA LEU A 80 -6.05 -0.77 -7.34
C LEU A 80 -7.44 -1.39 -7.56
N ARG A 81 -7.98 -1.28 -8.76
CA ARG A 81 -9.28 -1.86 -9.11
C ARG A 81 -9.27 -3.39 -9.01
N ALA A 82 -8.20 -4.04 -9.44
CA ALA A 82 -8.06 -5.49 -9.27
C ALA A 82 -7.95 -5.90 -7.79
N HIS A 83 -7.23 -5.16 -6.96
CA HIS A 83 -7.24 -5.36 -5.50
C HIS A 83 -8.63 -5.22 -4.89
N MET A 84 -9.46 -4.30 -5.39
CA MET A 84 -10.80 -4.06 -4.86
C MET A 84 -11.82 -5.12 -5.31
N SER A 85 -11.72 -5.63 -6.54
CA SER A 85 -12.76 -6.47 -7.18
C SER A 85 -12.34 -7.93 -7.37
N ASN A 86 -11.10 -8.21 -7.75
CA ASN A 86 -10.68 -9.53 -8.19
C ASN A 86 -9.97 -10.33 -7.08
N VAL A 87 -9.39 -9.63 -6.09
CA VAL A 87 -8.71 -10.30 -4.98
C VAL A 87 -9.68 -10.56 -3.85
N SER A 88 -9.81 -11.81 -3.47
CA SER A 88 -10.71 -12.25 -2.37
C SER A 88 -10.17 -11.89 -0.98
N TRP A 89 -9.77 -10.61 -0.75
CA TRP A 89 -9.19 -10.14 0.51
C TRP A 89 -9.99 -10.52 1.76
N LYS A 90 -11.33 -10.48 1.67
CA LYS A 90 -12.19 -10.85 2.79
C LYS A 90 -12.04 -12.34 3.14
N HIS A 91 -11.95 -13.20 2.12
CA HIS A 91 -11.73 -14.63 2.30
C HIS A 91 -10.31 -14.90 2.80
N PHE A 92 -9.31 -14.31 2.17
CA PHE A 92 -7.91 -14.33 2.60
C PHE A 92 -7.75 -14.00 4.10
N CYS A 93 -8.22 -12.83 4.53
CA CYS A 93 -8.13 -12.40 5.94
C CYS A 93 -8.83 -13.38 6.90
N LYS A 94 -10.02 -13.87 6.53
CA LYS A 94 -10.76 -14.85 7.34
C LYS A 94 -10.01 -16.17 7.46
N THR A 95 -9.40 -16.65 6.39
CA THR A 95 -8.61 -17.90 6.38
C THR A 95 -7.42 -17.77 7.31
N CYS A 96 -6.64 -16.69 7.24
CA CYS A 96 -5.55 -16.44 8.18
C CYS A 96 -6.01 -16.44 9.64
N ILE A 97 -7.12 -15.73 9.93
CA ILE A 97 -7.66 -15.64 11.31
C ILE A 97 -8.13 -17.01 11.81
N LYS A 98 -8.84 -17.77 10.99
CA LYS A 98 -9.30 -19.14 11.34
C LYS A 98 -8.13 -20.09 11.56
N ALA A 99 -7.07 -19.93 10.77
CA ALA A 99 -5.83 -20.69 10.93
C ALA A 99 -5.03 -20.35 12.20
N GLY A 100 -5.48 -19.41 13.02
CA GLY A 100 -4.81 -18.98 14.25
C GLY A 100 -3.77 -17.87 14.06
N PHE A 101 -3.60 -17.36 12.84
CA PHE A 101 -2.68 -16.27 12.55
C PHE A 101 -3.29 -14.90 12.84
N ARG A 102 -2.43 -13.98 13.22
CA ARG A 102 -2.75 -12.57 13.46
C ARG A 102 -1.68 -11.73 12.76
N SER A 103 -2.03 -10.51 12.39
CA SER A 103 -1.03 -9.56 12.00
C SER A 103 -0.55 -8.80 13.27
N HIS A 104 -0.43 -7.52 13.26
CA HIS A 104 0.11 -6.70 14.36
C HIS A 104 -0.20 -7.15 15.82
N ASP A 105 -1.35 -7.79 16.07
CA ASP A 105 -1.79 -8.15 17.43
C ASP A 105 -0.98 -9.30 18.06
N ALA A 106 -0.11 -9.98 17.30
CA ALA A 106 0.66 -11.11 17.81
C ALA A 106 1.90 -10.68 18.59
N ASP A 107 2.68 -9.76 18.06
CA ASP A 107 3.96 -9.30 18.61
C ASP A 107 4.23 -7.80 18.43
N GLU A 108 3.26 -7.05 17.90
CA GLU A 108 3.35 -5.61 17.58
C GLU A 108 4.38 -5.26 16.49
N SER A 109 5.08 -6.24 15.92
CA SER A 109 6.11 -6.01 14.90
C SER A 109 5.55 -6.03 13.48
N ALA A 110 4.52 -6.85 13.24
CA ALA A 110 3.98 -7.10 11.91
C ALA A 110 3.56 -5.84 11.14
N GLY A 111 4.12 -5.69 9.95
CA GLY A 111 3.90 -4.57 9.05
C GLY A 111 3.03 -4.94 7.84
N LEU A 112 2.64 -3.90 7.13
CA LEU A 112 2.13 -3.94 5.76
C LEU A 112 2.99 -2.99 4.94
N HIS A 113 3.69 -3.53 3.95
CA HIS A 113 4.45 -2.75 3.00
C HIS A 113 3.69 -2.68 1.66
N ILE A 114 3.70 -1.51 1.03
CA ILE A 114 3.03 -1.28 -0.25
C ILE A 114 4.07 -0.86 -1.26
N HIS A 115 4.22 -1.64 -2.32
CA HIS A 115 5.10 -1.35 -3.43
C HIS A 115 4.32 -0.75 -4.58
N VAL A 116 4.76 0.38 -5.13
CA VAL A 116 4.19 1.01 -6.32
C VAL A 116 5.19 0.90 -7.47
N GLY A 117 4.74 0.43 -8.62
CA GLY A 117 5.58 0.35 -9.82
C GLY A 117 6.05 1.73 -10.26
N ARG A 118 7.36 1.93 -10.41
CA ARG A 118 7.93 3.21 -10.86
C ARG A 118 7.55 3.55 -12.29
N ALA A 119 7.43 2.55 -13.16
CA ALA A 119 7.17 2.75 -14.57
C ALA A 119 5.89 3.56 -14.87
N GLN A 120 4.88 3.50 -13.97
CA GLN A 120 3.62 4.22 -14.13
C GLN A 120 3.58 5.55 -13.35
N LEU A 121 4.69 6.01 -12.78
CA LEU A 121 4.79 7.29 -12.08
C LEU A 121 5.23 8.45 -12.99
N GLY A 122 5.64 8.19 -14.23
CA GLY A 122 6.05 9.18 -15.19
C GLY A 122 6.44 8.52 -16.52
N ARG A 123 6.52 9.31 -17.59
CA ARG A 123 6.92 8.83 -18.93
C ARG A 123 8.42 8.71 -19.07
N THR A 124 9.15 9.65 -18.46
CA THR A 124 10.61 9.68 -18.42
C THR A 124 11.15 9.35 -17.04
N ASP A 125 12.43 9.06 -16.93
CA ASP A 125 13.07 8.80 -15.66
C ASP A 125 13.10 10.06 -14.78
N GLU A 126 13.25 11.25 -15.39
CA GLU A 126 13.21 12.54 -14.70
C GLU A 126 11.83 12.78 -14.06
N GLU A 127 10.73 12.49 -14.78
CA GLU A 127 9.37 12.61 -14.24
C GLU A 127 9.15 11.63 -13.07
N ARG A 128 9.64 10.39 -13.19
CA ARG A 128 9.55 9.37 -12.13
C ARG A 128 10.34 9.77 -10.89
N ASP A 129 11.51 10.32 -11.11
CA ASP A 129 12.39 10.82 -10.05
C ASP A 129 11.77 12.03 -9.35
N GLU A 130 11.18 12.95 -10.10
CA GLU A 130 10.47 14.08 -9.50
C GLU A 130 9.29 13.63 -8.64
N VAL A 131 8.51 12.65 -9.11
CA VAL A 131 7.40 12.06 -8.32
C VAL A 131 7.93 11.39 -7.06
N ALA A 132 9.04 10.66 -7.11
CA ALA A 132 9.67 10.05 -5.94
C ALA A 132 10.10 11.09 -4.90
N ARG A 133 10.67 12.22 -5.34
CA ARG A 133 11.03 13.36 -4.48
C ARG A 133 9.79 14.01 -3.84
N LYS A 134 8.75 14.27 -4.63
CA LYS A 134 7.46 14.81 -4.15
C LYS A 134 6.80 13.89 -3.12
N LEU A 135 6.79 12.59 -3.35
CA LEU A 135 6.30 11.61 -2.38
C LEU A 135 7.08 11.65 -1.07
N THR A 136 8.40 11.76 -1.15
CA THR A 136 9.26 11.89 0.05
C THR A 136 8.92 13.16 0.85
N VAL A 137 8.72 14.29 0.16
CA VAL A 137 8.30 15.56 0.79
C VAL A 137 6.91 15.46 1.41
N LEU A 138 5.94 14.85 0.71
CA LEU A 138 4.59 14.64 1.23
C LEU A 138 4.62 13.77 2.51
N PHE A 139 5.45 12.72 2.56
CA PHE A 139 5.64 11.92 3.76
C PHE A 139 6.27 12.72 4.90
N ARG A 140 7.24 13.59 4.60
CA ARG A 140 7.84 14.47 5.60
C ARG A 140 6.84 15.50 6.14
N ARG A 141 6.07 16.12 5.25
CA ARG A 141 5.09 17.16 5.55
C ARG A 141 3.93 16.65 6.41
N TYR A 142 3.35 15.52 6.01
CA TYR A 142 2.16 14.94 6.65
C TYR A 142 2.49 13.80 7.62
N TRP A 143 3.70 13.78 8.17
CA TRP A 143 4.13 12.74 9.09
C TRP A 143 3.17 12.48 10.25
N PRO A 144 2.67 13.48 11.00
CA PRO A 144 1.73 13.23 12.10
C PRO A 144 0.44 12.55 11.65
N GLN A 145 -0.10 12.93 10.49
CA GLN A 145 -1.30 12.32 9.91
C GLN A 145 -1.03 10.88 9.46
N LEU A 146 0.11 10.65 8.83
CA LEU A 146 0.55 9.32 8.39
C LEU A 146 0.79 8.38 9.57
N VAL A 147 1.42 8.83 10.65
CA VAL A 147 1.58 8.07 11.90
C VAL A 147 0.22 7.69 12.48
N LYS A 148 -0.69 8.67 12.60
CA LYS A 148 -2.06 8.43 13.09
C LYS A 148 -2.84 7.47 12.19
N PHE A 149 -2.67 7.56 10.87
CA PHE A 149 -3.26 6.62 9.89
C PHE A 149 -2.68 5.22 10.06
N SER A 150 -1.37 5.10 10.14
CA SER A 150 -0.65 3.82 10.16
C SER A 150 -0.95 2.96 11.38
N ARG A 151 -1.25 3.59 12.51
CA ARG A 151 -1.44 2.94 13.82
C ARG A 151 -0.19 2.21 14.35
N ARG A 152 0.97 2.42 13.79
CA ARG A 152 2.23 1.95 14.36
C ARG A 152 2.64 2.81 15.55
N THR A 153 3.34 2.23 16.51
CA THR A 153 3.94 2.96 17.62
C THR A 153 5.19 3.72 17.13
N GLU A 154 5.51 4.82 17.78
CA GLU A 154 6.71 5.63 17.43
C GLU A 154 7.98 4.78 17.48
N SER A 155 8.16 3.96 18.53
CA SER A 155 9.33 3.09 18.67
C SER A 155 9.48 2.09 17.50
N ARG A 156 8.37 1.59 16.97
CA ARG A 156 8.40 0.68 15.81
C ARG A 156 8.62 1.43 14.50
N LEU A 157 8.13 2.68 14.40
CA LEU A 157 8.44 3.53 13.26
C LEU A 157 9.93 3.90 13.24
N ASP A 158 10.49 4.32 14.38
CA ASP A 158 11.92 4.66 14.48
C ASP A 158 12.83 3.49 14.12
N GLN A 159 12.42 2.27 14.43
CA GLN A 159 13.17 1.05 14.14
C GLN A 159 13.09 0.61 12.67
N TRP A 160 11.87 0.65 12.06
CA TRP A 160 11.62 -0.05 10.80
C TRP A 160 11.21 0.86 9.63
N ALA A 161 10.64 2.02 9.94
CA ALA A 161 10.08 2.95 8.96
C ALA A 161 10.19 4.41 9.44
N PRO A 162 11.38 4.88 9.86
CA PRO A 162 11.55 6.24 10.33
C PRO A 162 11.11 7.26 9.27
N ARG A 163 10.75 8.43 9.77
CA ARG A 163 10.41 9.59 8.96
C ARG A 163 11.53 9.89 7.95
N PRO A 164 11.19 10.23 6.71
CA PRO A 164 12.21 10.62 5.74
C PRO A 164 13.12 11.73 6.27
N ASP A 165 14.42 11.45 6.25
CA ASP A 165 15.46 12.40 6.69
C ASP A 165 15.79 13.35 5.53
N ILE A 166 14.95 14.35 5.38
CA ILE A 166 15.13 15.46 4.46
C ILE A 166 14.97 16.78 5.21
N ARG A 167 15.69 17.78 4.80
CA ARG A 167 15.43 19.14 5.23
C ARG A 167 14.13 19.62 4.58
N TYR A 168 13.23 20.16 5.37
CA TYR A 168 11.94 20.68 4.92
C TYR A 168 11.42 21.70 5.92
N GLU A 169 11.07 22.89 5.45
CA GLU A 169 10.47 23.94 6.26
C GLU A 169 9.12 24.36 5.66
N THR A 170 8.11 24.46 6.50
CA THR A 170 6.74 24.81 6.07
C THR A 170 6.63 26.23 5.48
N ARG A 171 7.62 27.11 5.73
CA ARG A 171 7.68 28.47 5.18
C ARG A 171 8.33 28.57 3.80
N TRP A 172 8.96 27.49 3.31
CA TRP A 172 9.60 27.51 2.00
C TRP A 172 8.58 27.62 0.88
N SER A 173 8.95 28.33 -0.20
CA SER A 173 8.23 28.27 -1.47
C SER A 173 8.41 26.91 -2.16
N GLY A 174 7.58 26.61 -3.14
CA GLY A 174 7.75 25.42 -3.95
C GLY A 174 9.09 25.37 -4.67
N ALA A 175 9.61 26.53 -5.11
CA ALA A 175 10.92 26.63 -5.75
C ALA A 175 12.07 26.28 -4.78
N GLU A 176 12.01 26.74 -3.52
CA GLU A 176 13.02 26.38 -2.50
C GLU A 176 12.98 24.90 -2.18
N ILE A 177 11.79 24.28 -2.11
CA ILE A 177 11.66 22.84 -1.91
C ILE A 177 12.22 22.08 -3.12
N ALA A 178 11.88 22.49 -4.33
CA ALA A 178 12.39 21.89 -5.56
C ALA A 178 13.91 21.92 -5.62
N GLN A 179 14.52 23.06 -5.25
CA GLN A 179 15.95 23.19 -5.21
C GLN A 179 16.61 22.31 -4.15
N GLU A 180 16.06 22.23 -2.92
CA GLU A 180 16.56 21.34 -1.87
C GLU A 180 16.50 19.87 -2.29
N MET A 181 15.46 19.51 -3.05
CA MET A 181 15.25 18.14 -3.50
C MET A 181 15.96 17.79 -4.82
N ALA A 182 16.58 18.78 -5.52
CA ALA A 182 17.17 18.55 -6.84
C ALA A 182 18.20 17.40 -6.85
N ASP A 183 19.07 17.36 -5.85
CA ASP A 183 20.11 16.37 -5.70
C ASP A 183 19.71 15.18 -4.79
N PHE A 184 18.45 15.17 -4.31
CA PHE A 184 18.01 14.08 -3.45
C PHE A 184 17.94 12.76 -4.25
N PRO A 185 18.63 11.71 -3.77
CA PRO A 185 18.74 10.45 -4.50
C PRO A 185 17.40 9.72 -4.52
N THR A 186 16.89 9.46 -5.70
CA THR A 186 15.63 8.73 -5.95
C THR A 186 15.86 7.22 -6.06
N TYR A 187 17.12 6.81 -6.12
CA TYR A 187 17.56 5.43 -5.98
C TYR A 187 18.74 5.38 -5.00
N ARG A 188 18.69 4.45 -4.05
CA ARG A 188 19.72 4.25 -3.04
C ARG A 188 20.24 2.82 -3.10
N ALA A 189 21.43 2.62 -3.66
CA ALA A 189 22.06 1.31 -3.78
C ALA A 189 22.44 0.66 -2.41
N ASN A 190 22.57 1.46 -1.35
CA ASN A 190 22.87 0.97 -0.02
C ASN A 190 21.67 0.23 0.57
N HIS A 191 21.79 -1.09 0.74
CA HIS A 191 20.75 -1.94 1.28
C HIS A 191 20.25 -1.51 2.68
N ASN A 192 21.12 -0.93 3.52
CA ASN A 192 20.72 -0.40 4.83
C ASN A 192 19.81 0.83 4.74
N ALA A 193 19.79 1.54 3.60
CA ALA A 193 18.91 2.67 3.37
C ALA A 193 17.42 2.27 3.18
N ARG A 194 17.09 0.97 3.19
CA ARG A 194 15.70 0.49 3.10
C ARG A 194 14.85 0.79 4.33
N TYR A 195 15.50 0.98 5.50
CA TYR A 195 14.79 1.27 6.75
C TYR A 195 14.39 2.75 6.79
N THR A 196 13.33 3.09 6.07
CA THR A 196 12.69 4.40 6.03
C THR A 196 11.24 4.23 5.58
N ALA A 197 10.37 5.18 5.92
CA ALA A 197 8.95 5.11 5.54
C ALA A 197 8.73 5.11 4.02
N VAL A 198 9.63 5.75 3.27
CA VAL A 198 9.67 5.75 1.79
C VAL A 198 10.98 5.12 1.36
N ASN A 199 10.95 3.85 1.04
CA ASN A 199 12.13 3.10 0.63
C ASN A 199 12.37 3.22 -0.89
N LEU A 200 13.51 3.74 -1.26
CA LEU A 200 13.96 3.98 -2.64
C LEU A 200 15.08 3.04 -3.09
N THR A 201 15.33 1.94 -2.38
CA THR A 201 16.41 1.00 -2.74
C THR A 201 16.04 0.03 -3.86
N ASN A 202 14.76 -0.02 -4.27
CA ASN A 202 14.30 -0.88 -5.35
C ASN A 202 14.19 -0.08 -6.67
N THR A 203 14.80 -0.60 -7.73
CA THR A 203 14.78 0.03 -9.07
C THR A 203 13.42 -0.03 -9.74
N ALA A 204 12.66 -1.09 -9.49
CA ALA A 204 11.36 -1.32 -10.13
C ALA A 204 10.19 -0.67 -9.39
N THR A 205 10.31 -0.45 -8.06
CA THR A 205 9.22 0.05 -7.22
C THR A 205 9.68 1.11 -6.23
N ILE A 206 8.72 1.89 -5.72
CA ILE A 206 8.85 2.64 -4.47
C ILE A 206 8.08 1.84 -3.42
N GLU A 207 8.71 1.57 -2.26
CA GLU A 207 8.09 0.83 -1.16
C GLU A 207 7.73 1.78 -0.01
N PHE A 208 6.49 1.68 0.45
CA PHE A 208 5.96 2.42 1.59
C PHE A 208 5.80 1.47 2.79
N ARG A 209 6.60 1.69 3.85
CA ARG A 209 6.76 0.76 4.98
C ARG A 209 6.05 1.19 6.26
N ILE A 210 5.34 2.30 6.24
CA ILE A 210 4.78 2.94 7.44
C ILE A 210 3.62 2.17 8.07
N PHE A 211 2.89 1.35 7.32
CA PHE A 211 1.62 0.80 7.77
C PHE A 211 1.79 -0.37 8.74
N ARG A 212 0.92 -0.39 9.75
CA ARG A 212 0.72 -1.55 10.62
C ARG A 212 0.05 -2.68 9.85
N GLY A 213 0.52 -3.90 10.01
CA GLY A 213 -0.11 -5.07 9.44
C GLY A 213 -1.56 -5.24 9.89
N SER A 214 -2.44 -5.70 9.01
CA SER A 214 -3.86 -5.86 9.29
C SER A 214 -4.48 -6.99 8.48
N LEU A 215 -5.24 -7.85 9.15
CA LEU A 215 -6.12 -8.85 8.54
C LEU A 215 -7.58 -8.33 8.42
N LYS A 216 -7.74 -7.03 8.14
CA LYS A 216 -9.03 -6.40 7.84
C LYS A 216 -8.97 -5.84 6.42
N ARG A 217 -9.76 -6.43 5.50
CA ARG A 217 -9.82 -6.02 4.08
C ARG A 217 -9.88 -4.51 3.92
N ASP A 218 -10.80 -3.84 4.60
CA ASP A 218 -11.04 -2.42 4.39
C ASP A 218 -9.86 -1.55 4.87
N THR A 219 -9.09 -2.01 5.87
CA THR A 219 -7.84 -1.35 6.28
C THR A 219 -6.75 -1.50 5.22
N VAL A 220 -6.61 -2.70 4.64
CA VAL A 220 -5.62 -2.94 3.56
C VAL A 220 -5.98 -2.10 2.34
N ILE A 221 -7.22 -2.11 1.92
CA ILE A 221 -7.69 -1.33 0.76
C ILE A 221 -7.53 0.17 1.01
N ALA A 222 -7.91 0.68 2.19
CA ALA A 222 -7.72 2.10 2.53
C ALA A 222 -6.24 2.52 2.50
N ALA A 223 -5.32 1.64 2.88
CA ALA A 223 -3.89 1.93 2.81
C ALA A 223 -3.40 2.03 1.35
N ILE A 224 -3.84 1.12 0.46
CA ILE A 224 -3.51 1.20 -0.97
C ILE A 224 -4.11 2.48 -1.59
N GLN A 225 -5.36 2.79 -1.27
CA GLN A 225 -6.07 3.98 -1.76
C GLN A 225 -5.39 5.29 -1.31
N LEU A 226 -4.87 5.35 -0.08
CA LEU A 226 -4.09 6.50 0.39
C LEU A 226 -2.81 6.66 -0.45
N ILE A 227 -2.07 5.58 -0.68
CA ILE A 227 -0.86 5.62 -1.51
C ILE A 227 -1.20 5.98 -2.96
N ASP A 228 -2.29 5.46 -3.53
CA ASP A 228 -2.75 5.85 -4.88
C ASP A 228 -3.04 7.36 -4.97
N ASN A 229 -3.71 7.92 -3.96
CA ASN A 229 -3.98 9.35 -3.90
C ASN A 229 -2.71 10.19 -3.75
N MET A 230 -1.75 9.76 -2.92
CA MET A 230 -0.46 10.44 -2.79
C MET A 230 0.34 10.39 -4.09
N CYS A 231 0.34 9.27 -4.79
CA CYS A 231 0.97 9.13 -6.12
C CYS A 231 0.30 10.04 -7.14
N GLU A 232 -1.05 10.04 -7.20
CA GLU A 232 -1.80 10.92 -8.12
C GLU A 232 -1.49 12.38 -7.86
N TYR A 233 -1.49 12.78 -6.58
CA TYR A 233 -1.20 14.16 -6.19
C TYR A 233 0.23 14.55 -6.60
N ALA A 234 1.21 13.71 -6.32
CA ALA A 234 2.61 13.94 -6.67
C ALA A 234 2.85 14.02 -8.20
N MET A 235 2.11 13.22 -8.99
CA MET A 235 2.21 13.20 -10.45
C MET A 235 1.57 14.43 -11.12
N THR A 236 0.49 14.96 -10.52
CA THR A 236 -0.34 15.98 -11.18
C THR A 236 -0.14 17.39 -10.63
N ARG A 237 0.59 17.57 -9.53
CA ARG A 237 0.76 18.84 -8.84
C ARG A 237 2.19 19.38 -8.95
N THR A 238 2.29 20.70 -9.01
CA THR A 238 3.57 21.42 -8.95
C THR A 238 4.15 21.41 -7.53
N TRP A 239 5.37 21.86 -7.36
CA TRP A 239 5.96 22.06 -6.03
C TRP A 239 5.25 23.13 -5.20
N ASP A 240 4.72 24.17 -5.86
CA ASP A 240 3.91 25.20 -5.18
C ASP A 240 2.57 24.62 -4.70
N ASP A 241 1.93 23.76 -5.49
CA ASP A 241 0.72 23.04 -5.07
C ASP A 241 1.00 22.14 -3.86
N ILE A 242 2.15 21.43 -3.85
CA ILE A 242 2.56 20.59 -2.71
C ILE A 242 2.76 21.44 -1.47
N GLN A 243 3.40 22.60 -1.61
CA GLN A 243 3.60 23.51 -0.50
C GLN A 243 2.30 24.11 0.02
N ALA A 244 1.37 24.47 -0.85
CA ALA A 244 0.08 25.04 -0.48
C ALA A 244 -0.93 23.99 0.02
N SER A 245 -0.67 22.68 -0.19
CA SER A 245 -1.62 21.62 0.08
C SER A 245 -2.05 21.52 1.55
N THR A 246 -3.26 21.04 1.75
CA THR A 246 -3.75 20.50 3.02
C THR A 246 -3.65 18.97 3.01
N TRP A 247 -3.77 18.35 4.19
CA TRP A 247 -3.83 16.89 4.28
C TRP A 247 -4.94 16.28 3.42
N LEU A 248 -6.12 16.91 3.41
CA LEU A 248 -7.28 16.38 2.67
C LEU A 248 -7.15 16.56 1.16
N ASP A 249 -6.45 17.60 0.68
CA ASP A 249 -6.15 17.75 -0.74
C ASP A 249 -5.33 16.55 -1.27
N VAL A 250 -4.43 16.05 -0.44
CA VAL A 250 -3.59 14.90 -0.76
C VAL A 250 -4.32 13.58 -0.52
N ALA A 251 -4.88 13.39 0.67
CA ALA A 251 -5.50 12.13 1.06
C ALA A 251 -6.78 11.82 0.29
N ARG A 252 -7.45 12.84 -0.26
CA ARG A 252 -8.67 12.74 -1.07
C ARG A 252 -8.50 13.31 -2.48
N CYS A 253 -7.32 13.21 -3.05
CA CYS A 253 -7.07 13.57 -4.46
C CYS A 253 -8.08 12.90 -5.41
N LYS A 254 -8.42 11.65 -5.10
CA LYS A 254 -9.58 10.92 -5.64
C LYS A 254 -10.45 10.44 -4.48
N PRO A 255 -11.78 10.43 -4.62
CA PRO A 255 -12.67 9.92 -3.58
C PRO A 255 -12.69 8.37 -3.58
N TYR A 256 -12.50 7.78 -2.39
CA TYR A 256 -12.58 6.33 -2.16
C TYR A 256 -13.37 6.05 -0.87
N ASN A 257 -14.40 5.22 -0.94
CA ASN A 257 -15.27 4.94 0.21
C ASN A 257 -14.53 4.32 1.39
N GLU A 258 -13.71 3.29 1.15
CA GLU A 258 -12.98 2.61 2.22
C GLU A 258 -11.98 3.56 2.89
N LEU A 259 -11.30 4.39 2.11
CA LEU A 259 -10.36 5.38 2.62
C LEU A 259 -11.08 6.48 3.41
N ASP A 260 -12.16 7.06 2.87
CA ASP A 260 -12.94 8.10 3.54
C ASP A 260 -13.47 7.59 4.89
N GLN A 261 -14.07 6.40 4.91
CA GLN A 261 -14.53 5.79 6.16
C GLN A 261 -13.38 5.53 7.14
N TYR A 262 -12.23 5.12 6.64
CA TYR A 262 -11.06 4.91 7.49
C TYR A 262 -10.52 6.24 8.04
N LEU A 263 -10.44 7.29 7.23
CA LEU A 263 -10.00 8.63 7.65
C LEU A 263 -10.93 9.20 8.74
N ILE A 264 -12.25 9.08 8.57
CA ILE A 264 -13.25 9.48 9.59
C ILE A 264 -13.02 8.71 10.88
N ASN A 265 -12.94 7.39 10.83
CA ASN A 265 -12.73 6.53 12.00
C ASN A 265 -11.41 6.80 12.72
N ARG A 266 -10.43 7.39 12.02
CA ARG A 266 -9.15 7.79 12.59
C ARG A 266 -9.13 9.26 13.06
N GLY A 267 -10.22 10.01 12.85
CA GLY A 267 -10.26 11.46 13.12
C GLY A 267 -9.21 12.23 12.30
N LEU A 268 -9.02 11.81 11.05
CA LEU A 268 -8.16 12.43 10.04
C LEU A 268 -8.97 13.16 8.98
N MET A 269 -10.29 13.03 9.03
CA MET A 269 -11.27 13.73 8.21
C MET A 269 -12.51 13.99 9.06
N PRO A 270 -13.16 15.17 8.95
CA PRO A 270 -14.45 15.45 9.57
C PRO A 270 -15.55 14.48 9.07
N ALA A 271 -16.47 14.12 9.97
CA ALA A 271 -17.52 13.15 9.65
C ALA A 271 -18.66 13.75 8.77
N ASP A 272 -18.77 15.06 8.73
CA ASP A 272 -19.74 15.81 7.90
C ASP A 272 -19.34 15.92 6.43
N ILE A 273 -18.09 15.57 6.10
CA ILE A 273 -17.67 15.40 4.71
C ILE A 273 -18.25 14.08 4.21
N THR A 274 -19.42 14.14 3.55
CA THR A 274 -20.08 12.96 3.00
C THR A 274 -19.16 12.23 2.01
N PRO A 275 -18.91 10.92 2.20
CA PRO A 275 -18.26 10.12 1.18
C PRO A 275 -19.06 10.21 -0.13
N PRO A 276 -18.41 10.23 -1.30
CA PRO A 276 -19.16 10.20 -2.55
C PRO A 276 -20.04 8.97 -2.55
N THR A 277 -21.32 9.16 -2.89
CA THR A 277 -22.27 8.06 -3.06
C THR A 277 -21.79 7.21 -4.23
N THR A 278 -20.95 6.23 -3.97
CA THR A 278 -20.58 5.26 -5.00
C THR A 278 -21.74 4.31 -5.20
N ARG A 279 -22.30 4.31 -6.41
CA ARG A 279 -22.98 3.12 -6.92
C ARG A 279 -22.05 1.93 -6.68
N ARG A 280 -22.53 0.92 -5.93
CA ARG A 280 -21.80 -0.36 -5.78
C ARG A 280 -21.44 -0.84 -7.18
N VAL A 281 -20.16 -1.05 -7.46
CA VAL A 281 -19.67 -1.70 -8.69
C VAL A 281 -19.98 -3.21 -8.60
N CYS A 282 -21.15 -3.59 -8.15
CA CYS A 282 -21.61 -4.96 -7.92
C CYS A 282 -22.82 -5.35 -8.75
N ASP A 283 -23.07 -4.69 -9.89
CA ASP A 283 -24.16 -5.11 -10.80
C ASP A 283 -23.67 -5.16 -12.25
N PHE A 284 -22.75 -6.09 -12.53
CA PHE A 284 -22.58 -6.64 -13.87
C PHE A 284 -22.79 -8.16 -13.82
N GLY A 285 -23.98 -8.55 -13.47
CA GLY A 285 -24.54 -9.89 -13.62
C GLY A 285 -25.91 -9.77 -14.30
N GLY A 286 -26.01 -9.00 -15.37
CA GLY A 286 -27.15 -8.99 -16.25
C GLY A 286 -26.97 -10.07 -17.31
N THR A 287 -27.63 -11.18 -17.15
CA THR A 287 -27.92 -12.12 -18.25
C THR A 287 -28.75 -11.38 -19.27
N ASP A 288 -28.15 -10.99 -20.40
CA ASP A 288 -28.89 -10.54 -21.57
C ASP A 288 -29.76 -11.68 -22.08
N GLY A 289 -31.05 -11.59 -21.81
CA GLY A 289 -32.06 -12.46 -22.38
C GLY A 289 -32.11 -12.24 -23.90
N VAL A 290 -31.73 -13.28 -24.62
CA VAL A 290 -31.97 -13.40 -26.06
C VAL A 290 -33.49 -13.50 -26.28
N PRO A 291 -34.15 -12.63 -27.07
CA PRO A 291 -35.54 -12.84 -27.43
C PRO A 291 -35.64 -13.99 -28.41
N VAL A 292 -36.34 -15.05 -28.00
CA VAL A 292 -36.82 -16.09 -28.91
C VAL A 292 -37.92 -15.50 -29.76
N MET A 293 -37.67 -15.32 -31.04
CA MET A 293 -38.71 -15.00 -32.03
C MET A 293 -39.57 -16.25 -32.26
N ALA A 294 -40.87 -16.09 -32.13
CA ALA A 294 -41.87 -17.06 -32.53
C ALA A 294 -42.10 -17.07 -34.04
#